data_8a8116f46dd8ac828bf62abb9404a752
#
_entry.id   8a8116f46dd8ac828bf62abb9404a752
#
_cell.length_a   1.000
_cell.length_b   1.000
_cell.length_c   1.000
_cell.angle_alpha   90.00
_cell.angle_beta   90.00
_cell.angle_gamma   90.00
#
_symmetry.space_group_name_H-M   'P 1'
#
loop_
_entity.id
_entity.type
_entity.pdbx_description
1 polymer ?
#
loop_
_entity_poly.entity_id
_entity_poly.type
_entity_poly.pdbx_seq_one_letter_code
_entity_poly.pdbx_strand_id
1 'polypeptide(L)'
;KLSEENDEQEDIEKVTITSDWAMDNDEVQEEETTLLFEPNIVYTPQTLEELKKMFIDQFFHFQMKWVSSTLREKSYVDPKFMRDTLLRSMLQTLPDNYLIFYFPILRVKKAPIELDIIILTPTECLCITLLEQEDQAVFIANSERFWTKKVGKNEKKLLSPLIQLNRMEKIIEQIFAQNNIELPIRKVLLTRNGYIDYPGTMYGISFVDKRKFPEWMNYLKHSVSPMKHMQIRGAQAILNTVQTTSFHRDIW
;
A
#
# COMPACT_ATOMS: atom_id res chain seq x y z
N LYS A 1 -41.91 -43.06 43.02
CA LYS A 1 -40.96 -43.68 42.06
C LYS A 1 -40.78 -42.69 40.95
N LEU A 2 -39.96 -41.72 41.14
CA LEU A 2 -38.53 -41.60 40.86
C LEU A 2 -38.15 -42.05 39.44
N SER A 3 -37.94 -41.11 38.55
CA SER A 3 -36.91 -41.16 37.54
C SER A 3 -36.49 -39.73 37.22
N GLU A 4 -35.22 -39.48 37.50
CA GLU A 4 -34.48 -38.28 37.26
C GLU A 4 -34.26 -38.12 35.76
N GLU A 5 -34.64 -36.96 35.21
CA GLU A 5 -34.16 -36.48 33.88
C GLU A 5 -32.92 -35.62 34.12
N ASN A 6 -31.80 -36.11 33.60
CA ASN A 6 -30.53 -35.37 33.51
C ASN A 6 -30.65 -34.32 32.43
N ASP A 7 -30.65 -33.07 32.81
CA ASP A 7 -30.35 -31.94 31.95
C ASP A 7 -28.80 -31.86 31.73
N GLU A 8 -28.37 -32.33 30.60
CA GLU A 8 -27.01 -32.01 30.09
C GLU A 8 -27.06 -30.61 29.50
N GLN A 9 -26.67 -29.63 30.28
CA GLN A 9 -26.31 -28.30 29.76
C GLN A 9 -24.98 -28.40 28.98
N GLU A 10 -25.06 -28.30 27.67
CA GLU A 10 -23.90 -27.99 26.82
C GLU A 10 -23.44 -26.58 27.12
N ASP A 11 -22.32 -26.48 27.85
CA ASP A 11 -21.56 -25.27 27.99
C ASP A 11 -20.92 -24.91 26.62
N ILE A 12 -21.57 -24.00 25.93
CA ILE A 12 -20.97 -23.32 24.79
C ILE A 12 -19.91 -22.35 25.35
N GLU A 13 -18.69 -22.82 25.44
CA GLU A 13 -17.52 -21.96 25.65
C GLU A 13 -17.48 -20.89 24.57
N LYS A 14 -17.80 -19.67 24.96
CA LYS A 14 -17.52 -18.47 24.16
C LYS A 14 -16.01 -18.38 24.00
N VAL A 15 -15.50 -18.83 22.87
CA VAL A 15 -14.14 -18.53 22.45
C VAL A 15 -14.06 -17.02 22.24
N THR A 16 -13.65 -16.33 23.27
CA THR A 16 -13.25 -14.93 23.18
C THR A 16 -11.97 -14.92 22.35
N ILE A 17 -12.08 -14.47 21.10
CA ILE A 17 -10.92 -14.17 20.26
C ILE A 17 -10.26 -12.95 20.88
N THR A 18 -9.41 -13.18 21.86
CA THR A 18 -8.43 -12.18 22.28
C THR A 18 -7.45 -12.04 21.15
N SER A 19 -7.43 -10.84 20.58
CA SER A 19 -6.42 -10.42 19.62
C SER A 19 -5.08 -10.29 20.37
N ASP A 20 -4.40 -11.39 20.61
CA ASP A 20 -3.04 -11.45 21.15
C ASP A 20 -1.99 -10.97 20.15
N TRP A 21 -2.19 -9.75 19.65
CA TRP A 21 -1.18 -8.97 18.96
C TRP A 21 -0.73 -7.79 19.84
N ALA A 22 -1.03 -7.84 21.14
CA ALA A 22 -0.39 -6.95 22.10
C ALA A 22 1.08 -7.32 22.17
N MET A 23 1.93 -6.43 21.71
CA MET A 23 3.38 -6.50 21.84
C MET A 23 3.75 -6.80 23.29
N ASP A 24 4.31 -7.97 23.54
CA ASP A 24 5.14 -8.17 24.70
C ASP A 24 6.39 -7.28 24.54
N ASN A 25 6.41 -6.22 25.34
CA ASN A 25 7.64 -5.57 25.72
C ASN A 25 8.27 -6.54 26.73
N ASP A 26 9.25 -7.31 26.30
CA ASP A 26 10.46 -7.60 27.03
C ASP A 26 11.06 -8.90 26.51
N GLU A 27 12.32 -8.81 26.29
CA GLU A 27 13.32 -9.80 25.89
C GLU A 27 13.78 -9.60 24.45
N VAL A 28 14.87 -8.85 24.38
CA VAL A 28 15.82 -8.89 23.26
C VAL A 28 16.44 -10.30 23.25
N GLN A 29 15.69 -11.26 22.73
CA GLN A 29 16.29 -12.47 22.22
C GLN A 29 16.86 -12.10 20.85
N GLU A 30 18.14 -12.28 20.70
CA GLU A 30 18.86 -12.29 19.43
C GLU A 30 18.19 -13.33 18.51
N GLU A 31 17.09 -12.92 17.85
CA GLU A 31 16.54 -13.69 16.76
C GLU A 31 17.57 -13.68 15.64
N GLU A 32 18.35 -14.74 15.54
CA GLU A 32 19.01 -15.10 14.29
C GLU A 32 17.99 -14.87 13.19
N THR A 33 18.33 -13.94 12.28
CA THR A 33 17.48 -13.56 11.18
C THR A 33 17.40 -14.74 10.23
N THR A 34 16.53 -15.69 10.50
CA THR A 34 16.19 -16.74 9.56
C THR A 34 15.56 -16.05 8.36
N LEU A 35 16.34 -15.91 7.29
CA LEU A 35 15.90 -15.38 5.99
C LEU A 35 14.96 -16.39 5.28
N LEU A 36 14.57 -17.44 5.97
CA LEU A 36 13.72 -18.50 5.45
C LEU A 36 12.28 -18.25 5.88
N PHE A 37 11.40 -18.30 4.90
CA PHE A 37 9.97 -18.26 5.14
C PHE A 37 9.49 -19.66 5.53
N GLU A 38 9.00 -19.81 6.74
CA GLU A 38 8.35 -21.02 7.22
C GLU A 38 6.86 -20.76 7.38
N PRO A 39 6.00 -21.34 6.51
CA PRO A 39 4.57 -21.17 6.64
C PRO A 39 4.04 -21.90 7.88
N ASN A 40 3.20 -21.24 8.66
CA ASN A 40 2.53 -21.81 9.83
C ASN A 40 1.04 -22.04 9.50
N ILE A 41 0.53 -23.23 9.78
CA ILE A 41 -0.88 -23.56 9.63
C ILE A 41 -1.60 -23.18 10.93
N VAL A 42 -2.16 -21.96 10.98
CA VAL A 42 -2.87 -21.44 12.15
C VAL A 42 -4.24 -22.12 12.33
N TYR A 43 -4.90 -22.46 11.22
CA TYR A 43 -6.16 -23.20 11.18
C TYR A 43 -6.18 -24.10 9.95
N THR A 44 -7.01 -25.13 9.94
CA THR A 44 -7.13 -26.04 8.78
C THR A 44 -8.01 -25.39 7.70
N PRO A 45 -7.46 -24.96 6.56
CA PRO A 45 -8.26 -24.37 5.49
C PRO A 45 -9.17 -25.43 4.86
N GLN A 46 -10.41 -25.05 4.58
CA GLN A 46 -11.40 -25.94 3.96
C GLN A 46 -11.32 -25.93 2.44
N THR A 47 -10.77 -24.86 1.86
CA THR A 47 -10.66 -24.67 0.41
C THR A 47 -9.24 -24.30 0.00
N LEU A 48 -8.91 -24.55 -1.28
CA LEU A 48 -7.64 -24.12 -1.85
C LEU A 48 -7.47 -22.59 -1.83
N GLU A 49 -8.57 -21.84 -1.94
CA GLU A 49 -8.55 -20.39 -1.91
C GLU A 49 -8.24 -19.86 -0.51
N GLU A 50 -8.80 -20.49 0.52
CA GLU A 50 -8.46 -20.17 1.92
C GLU A 50 -6.99 -20.48 2.22
N LEU A 51 -6.46 -21.62 1.73
CA LEU A 51 -5.06 -21.96 1.88
C LEU A 51 -4.15 -20.94 1.20
N LYS A 52 -4.47 -20.53 -0.03
CA LYS A 52 -3.72 -19.50 -0.76
C LYS A 52 -3.77 -18.17 -0.02
N LYS A 53 -4.93 -17.75 0.46
CA LYS A 53 -5.08 -16.52 1.21
C LYS A 53 -4.24 -16.53 2.49
N MET A 54 -4.31 -17.59 3.26
CA MET A 54 -3.51 -17.75 4.48
C MET A 54 -2.01 -17.68 4.18
N PHE A 55 -1.55 -18.37 3.15
CA PHE A 55 -0.15 -18.33 2.70
C PHE A 55 0.28 -16.93 2.30
N ILE A 56 -0.50 -16.25 1.44
CA ILE A 56 -0.20 -14.89 0.95
C ILE A 56 -0.18 -13.88 2.11
N ASP A 57 -1.08 -14.02 3.09
CA ASP A 57 -1.11 -13.15 4.26
C ASP A 57 0.14 -13.33 5.15
N GLN A 58 0.57 -14.56 5.37
CA GLN A 58 1.81 -14.83 6.11
C GLN A 58 3.03 -14.35 5.34
N PHE A 59 3.06 -14.58 4.04
CA PHE A 59 4.14 -14.13 3.17
C PHE A 59 4.25 -12.60 3.11
N PHE A 60 3.12 -11.88 3.16
CA PHE A 60 3.10 -10.43 3.28
C PHE A 60 3.81 -9.95 4.55
N HIS A 61 3.51 -10.55 5.71
CA HIS A 61 4.17 -10.21 6.98
C HIS A 61 5.67 -10.48 6.92
N PHE A 62 6.05 -11.60 6.33
CA PHE A 62 7.46 -11.93 6.13
C PHE A 62 8.17 -10.92 5.21
N GLN A 63 7.56 -10.54 4.09
CA GLN A 63 8.10 -9.52 3.20
C GLN A 63 8.25 -8.16 3.90
N MET A 64 7.27 -7.76 4.71
CA MET A 64 7.35 -6.51 5.47
C MET A 64 8.49 -6.55 6.51
N LYS A 65 8.71 -7.67 7.17
CA LYS A 65 9.88 -7.88 8.05
C LYS A 65 11.19 -7.76 7.26
N TRP A 66 11.23 -8.31 6.07
CA TRP A 66 12.40 -8.26 5.17
C TRP A 66 12.73 -6.86 4.70
N VAL A 67 11.73 -6.11 4.26
CA VAL A 67 11.90 -4.72 3.81
C VAL A 67 12.38 -3.82 4.94
N SER A 68 11.98 -4.09 6.17
CA SER A 68 12.35 -3.28 7.34
C SER A 68 13.67 -3.69 7.99
N SER A 69 14.25 -4.83 7.61
CA SER A 69 15.39 -5.40 8.32
C SER A 69 16.35 -6.09 7.35
N THR A 70 17.54 -5.54 7.22
CA THR A 70 18.66 -6.17 6.52
C THR A 70 19.67 -6.74 7.51
N LEU A 71 20.69 -7.42 7.01
CA LEU A 71 21.80 -7.91 7.88
C LEU A 71 22.48 -6.79 8.65
N ARG A 72 22.57 -5.58 8.08
CA ARG A 72 23.30 -4.44 8.66
C ARG A 72 22.44 -3.35 9.24
N GLU A 73 21.19 -3.24 8.81
CA GLU A 73 20.32 -2.14 9.17
C GLU A 73 18.92 -2.64 9.54
N LYS A 74 18.34 -2.00 10.52
CA LYS A 74 16.95 -2.23 10.95
C LYS A 74 16.19 -0.90 10.92
N SER A 75 15.00 -0.89 10.31
CA SER A 75 14.09 0.23 10.31
C SER A 75 12.83 -0.10 11.10
N TYR A 76 12.30 0.89 11.79
CA TYR A 76 11.00 0.73 12.44
C TYR A 76 9.89 0.95 11.39
N VAL A 77 9.04 -0.05 11.22
CA VAL A 77 7.85 0.04 10.37
C VAL A 77 6.65 0.46 11.22
N ASP A 78 6.02 1.57 10.86
CA ASP A 78 4.78 2.00 11.53
C ASP A 78 3.70 0.90 11.37
N PRO A 79 3.10 0.42 12.47
CA PRO A 79 2.07 -0.64 12.44
C PRO A 79 0.87 -0.33 11.52
N LYS A 80 0.62 0.95 11.17
CA LYS A 80 -0.41 1.33 10.22
C LYS A 80 -0.22 0.67 8.85
N PHE A 81 1.03 0.51 8.37
CA PHE A 81 1.31 -0.13 7.08
C PHE A 81 1.02 -1.63 7.09
N MET A 82 1.15 -2.29 8.23
CA MET A 82 0.79 -3.70 8.38
C MET A 82 -0.72 -3.94 8.24
N ARG A 83 -1.52 -2.92 8.58
CA ARG A 83 -3.00 -2.94 8.51
C ARG A 83 -3.56 -2.30 7.24
N ASP A 84 -2.70 -1.70 6.42
CA ASP A 84 -3.13 -1.00 5.22
C ASP A 84 -3.60 -1.98 4.15
N THR A 85 -4.90 -1.95 3.88
CA THR A 85 -5.55 -2.86 2.94
C THR A 85 -5.19 -2.55 1.48
N LEU A 86 -4.86 -1.30 1.15
CA LEU A 86 -4.44 -0.93 -0.20
C LEU A 86 -3.03 -1.45 -0.48
N LEU A 87 -2.08 -1.18 0.44
CA LEU A 87 -0.71 -1.69 0.34
C LEU A 87 -0.71 -3.22 0.22
N ARG A 88 -1.45 -3.90 1.11
CA ARG A 88 -1.59 -5.36 1.06
C ARG A 88 -2.15 -5.83 -0.28
N SER A 89 -3.24 -5.22 -0.76
CA SER A 89 -3.85 -5.58 -2.04
C SER A 89 -2.88 -5.37 -3.21
N MET A 90 -2.13 -4.27 -3.22
CA MET A 90 -1.11 -4.02 -4.25
C MET A 90 -0.01 -5.09 -4.24
N LEU A 91 0.59 -5.38 -3.09
CA LEU A 91 1.68 -6.35 -2.97
C LEU A 91 1.23 -7.79 -3.24
N GLN A 92 -0.03 -8.13 -2.98
CA GLN A 92 -0.57 -9.46 -3.24
C GLN A 92 -1.09 -9.67 -4.66
N THR A 93 -1.34 -8.59 -5.40
CA THR A 93 -2.04 -8.66 -6.70
C THR A 93 -1.15 -8.26 -7.86
N LEU A 94 -0.29 -7.25 -7.67
CA LEU A 94 0.55 -6.73 -8.75
C LEU A 94 1.71 -7.68 -9.06
N PRO A 95 2.22 -7.68 -10.31
CA PRO A 95 3.38 -8.48 -10.70
C PRO A 95 4.62 -8.13 -9.88
N ASP A 96 5.48 -9.12 -9.61
CA ASP A 96 6.70 -8.98 -8.80
C ASP A 96 7.73 -8.01 -9.40
N ASN A 97 7.61 -7.71 -10.68
CA ASN A 97 8.46 -6.74 -11.37
C ASN A 97 7.97 -5.29 -11.27
N TYR A 98 6.91 -5.03 -10.50
CA TYR A 98 6.48 -3.68 -10.18
C TYR A 98 7.16 -3.19 -8.91
N LEU A 99 7.74 -1.98 -8.97
CA LEU A 99 8.45 -1.40 -7.83
C LEU A 99 7.59 -0.30 -7.22
N ILE A 100 7.16 -0.50 -5.97
CA ILE A 100 6.19 0.36 -5.28
C ILE A 100 6.91 1.18 -4.22
N PHE A 101 6.75 2.51 -4.29
CA PHE A 101 7.09 3.46 -3.24
C PHE A 101 5.80 3.94 -2.60
N TYR A 102 5.58 3.55 -1.37
CA TYR A 102 4.33 3.81 -0.65
C TYR A 102 4.54 4.90 0.38
N PHE A 103 3.97 6.07 0.15
CA PHE A 103 4.17 7.30 0.92
C PHE A 103 5.65 7.63 1.17
N PRO A 104 6.49 7.67 0.11
CA PRO A 104 7.90 7.98 0.29
C PRO A 104 8.10 9.43 0.69
N ILE A 105 9.06 9.67 1.59
CA ILE A 105 9.52 11.01 1.93
C ILE A 105 10.81 11.27 1.16
N LEU A 106 10.77 12.21 0.22
CA LEU A 106 11.90 12.55 -0.62
C LEU A 106 12.62 13.78 -0.08
N ARG A 107 13.94 13.77 -0.08
CA ARG A 107 14.79 14.94 0.19
C ARG A 107 15.08 15.66 -1.13
N VAL A 108 14.20 16.57 -1.52
CA VAL A 108 14.41 17.43 -2.67
C VAL A 108 14.96 18.76 -2.18
N LYS A 109 16.21 19.07 -2.53
CA LYS A 109 16.97 20.23 -2.02
C LYS A 109 17.19 20.14 -0.50
N LYS A 110 16.59 21.04 0.29
CA LYS A 110 16.79 21.09 1.76
C LYS A 110 15.57 20.68 2.59
N ALA A 111 14.44 20.41 1.95
CA ALA A 111 13.20 20.09 2.65
C ALA A 111 12.71 18.69 2.33
N PRO A 112 12.26 17.91 3.33
CA PRO A 112 11.58 16.66 3.10
C PRO A 112 10.19 16.92 2.48
N ILE A 113 9.83 16.13 1.48
CA ILE A 113 8.56 16.19 0.80
C ILE A 113 7.95 14.79 0.82
N GLU A 114 6.81 14.66 1.46
CA GLU A 114 6.02 13.43 1.40
C GLU A 114 5.23 13.39 0.09
N LEU A 115 5.30 12.25 -0.59
CA LEU A 115 4.51 11.94 -1.77
C LEU A 115 3.55 10.79 -1.46
N ASP A 116 2.49 10.63 -2.26
CA ASP A 116 1.54 9.55 -2.02
C ASP A 116 2.10 8.20 -2.48
N ILE A 117 1.74 7.71 -3.67
CA ILE A 117 2.17 6.40 -4.14
C ILE A 117 2.83 6.54 -5.50
N ILE A 118 3.99 5.90 -5.67
CA ILE A 118 4.68 5.81 -6.95
C ILE A 118 4.82 4.33 -7.29
N ILE A 119 4.38 3.95 -8.48
CA ILE A 119 4.59 2.60 -9.01
C ILE A 119 5.41 2.69 -10.28
N LEU A 120 6.58 2.06 -10.28
CA LEU A 120 7.37 1.90 -11.49
C LEU A 120 7.02 0.56 -12.14
N THR A 121 6.36 0.63 -13.27
CA THR A 121 6.13 -0.51 -14.14
C THR A 121 7.27 -0.62 -15.17
N PRO A 122 7.39 -1.70 -15.93
CA PRO A 122 8.40 -1.79 -16.99
C PRO A 122 8.28 -0.72 -18.07
N THR A 123 7.12 -0.09 -18.23
CA THR A 123 6.84 0.84 -19.33
C THR A 123 6.58 2.27 -18.91
N GLU A 124 6.20 2.51 -17.66
CA GLU A 124 5.82 3.84 -17.18
C GLU A 124 5.97 3.98 -15.67
N CYS A 125 6.04 5.22 -15.21
CA CYS A 125 5.98 5.60 -13.80
C CYS A 125 4.57 6.12 -13.50
N LEU A 126 3.84 5.46 -12.61
CA LEU A 126 2.53 5.90 -12.15
C LEU A 126 2.71 6.77 -10.91
N CYS A 127 2.31 8.03 -11.01
CA CYS A 127 2.17 8.94 -9.88
C CYS A 127 0.71 8.92 -9.42
N ILE A 128 0.43 8.40 -8.24
CA ILE A 128 -0.93 8.13 -7.77
C ILE A 128 -1.21 8.99 -6.54
N THR A 129 -2.21 9.86 -6.63
CA THR A 129 -2.74 10.58 -5.46
C THR A 129 -4.01 9.90 -4.96
N LEU A 130 -4.04 9.63 -3.64
CA LEU A 130 -5.10 8.85 -3.01
C LEU A 130 -6.15 9.76 -2.35
N LEU A 131 -7.43 9.54 -2.70
CA LEU A 131 -8.59 10.24 -2.14
C LEU A 131 -9.43 9.32 -1.24
N GLU A 132 -8.79 8.55 -0.37
CA GLU A 132 -9.53 7.68 0.55
C GLU A 132 -9.76 8.38 1.89
N GLN A 133 -11.01 8.69 2.22
CA GLN A 133 -11.38 9.26 3.50
C GLN A 133 -12.61 8.61 4.12
N GLU A 134 -13.68 8.44 3.35
CA GLU A 134 -14.95 7.90 3.84
C GLU A 134 -15.63 7.11 2.75
N ASP A 135 -16.39 6.10 3.14
CA ASP A 135 -17.16 5.30 2.20
C ASP A 135 -18.17 6.15 1.46
N GLN A 136 -18.29 5.92 0.14
CA GLN A 136 -19.24 6.58 -0.76
C GLN A 136 -19.12 8.12 -0.86
N ALA A 137 -17.95 8.67 -0.55
CA ALA A 137 -17.70 10.09 -0.80
C ALA A 137 -17.73 10.39 -2.31
N VAL A 138 -18.35 11.49 -2.69
CA VAL A 138 -18.31 12.02 -4.07
C VAL A 138 -17.42 13.24 -4.09
N PHE A 139 -16.38 13.19 -4.91
CA PHE A 139 -15.45 14.30 -5.12
C PHE A 139 -15.82 15.04 -6.39
N ILE A 140 -16.33 16.26 -6.25
CA ILE A 140 -16.84 17.08 -7.35
C ILE A 140 -15.81 18.15 -7.66
N ALA A 141 -15.35 18.18 -8.90
CA ALA A 141 -14.41 19.18 -9.39
C ALA A 141 -15.14 20.48 -9.76
N ASN A 142 -15.16 21.44 -8.84
CA ASN A 142 -15.84 22.73 -9.05
C ASN A 142 -14.92 23.76 -9.72
N SER A 143 -13.61 23.70 -9.44
CA SER A 143 -12.62 24.61 -9.97
C SER A 143 -11.24 23.99 -9.97
N GLU A 144 -10.27 24.64 -10.60
CA GLU A 144 -8.86 24.19 -10.61
C GLU A 144 -8.25 24.10 -9.19
N ARG A 145 -8.66 25.02 -8.31
CA ARG A 145 -8.06 25.15 -6.97
C ARG A 145 -8.83 24.41 -5.88
N PHE A 146 -10.15 24.34 -5.98
CA PHE A 146 -10.99 23.75 -4.93
C PHE A 146 -11.99 22.76 -5.50
N TRP A 147 -12.14 21.66 -4.79
CA TRP A 147 -13.13 20.63 -5.04
C TRP A 147 -14.12 20.57 -3.87
N THR A 148 -15.28 19.97 -4.10
CA THR A 148 -16.26 19.68 -3.08
C THR A 148 -16.30 18.20 -2.80
N LYS A 149 -16.07 17.79 -1.55
CA LYS A 149 -16.33 16.44 -1.07
C LYS A 149 -17.75 16.40 -0.50
N LYS A 150 -18.55 15.49 -1.00
CA LYS A 150 -19.93 15.27 -0.56
C LYS A 150 -20.09 13.86 0.01
N VAL A 151 -20.61 13.78 1.25
CA VAL A 151 -20.93 12.52 1.93
C VAL A 151 -22.36 12.63 2.47
N GLY A 152 -23.29 11.95 1.81
CA GLY A 152 -24.71 12.10 2.11
C GLY A 152 -25.17 13.55 1.93
N LYS A 153 -25.61 14.19 3.02
CA LYS A 153 -26.04 15.61 3.03
C LYS A 153 -24.92 16.59 3.38
N ASN A 154 -23.75 16.08 3.80
CA ASN A 154 -22.63 16.92 4.23
C ASN A 154 -21.73 17.26 3.04
N GLU A 155 -21.41 18.54 2.90
CA GLU A 155 -20.48 19.03 1.89
C GLU A 155 -19.31 19.74 2.56
N LYS A 156 -18.09 19.43 2.07
CA LYS A 156 -16.86 20.05 2.55
C LYS A 156 -15.99 20.44 1.38
N LYS A 157 -15.48 21.67 1.39
CA LYS A 157 -14.46 22.11 0.43
C LYS A 157 -13.12 21.52 0.79
N LEU A 158 -12.40 21.03 -0.23
CA LEU A 158 -11.02 20.56 -0.12
C LEU A 158 -10.17 21.21 -1.21
N LEU A 159 -8.87 21.26 -0.98
CA LEU A 159 -7.93 21.68 -2.01
C LEU A 159 -7.96 20.67 -3.14
N SER A 160 -7.88 21.15 -4.39
CA SER A 160 -7.86 20.26 -5.55
C SER A 160 -6.73 19.23 -5.44
N PRO A 161 -7.03 17.92 -5.48
CA PRO A 161 -6.00 16.87 -5.41
C PRO A 161 -5.07 16.89 -6.63
N LEU A 162 -5.48 17.54 -7.71
CA LEU A 162 -4.64 17.73 -8.89
C LEU A 162 -3.41 18.58 -8.61
N ILE A 163 -3.47 19.48 -7.62
CA ILE A 163 -2.31 20.30 -7.21
C ILE A 163 -1.21 19.39 -6.66
N GLN A 164 -1.56 18.46 -5.77
CA GLN A 164 -0.62 17.49 -5.21
C GLN A 164 -0.10 16.54 -6.30
N LEU A 165 -0.98 16.04 -7.15
CA LEU A 165 -0.63 15.15 -8.25
C LEU A 165 0.34 15.79 -9.25
N ASN A 166 0.09 17.04 -9.64
CA ASN A 166 0.99 17.80 -10.51
C ASN A 166 2.33 18.15 -9.83
N ARG A 167 2.31 18.38 -8.52
CA ARG A 167 3.56 18.56 -7.74
C ARG A 167 4.40 17.30 -7.74
N MET A 168 3.77 16.14 -7.53
CA MET A 168 4.44 14.84 -7.54
C MET A 168 5.06 14.56 -8.91
N GLU A 169 4.31 14.74 -10.00
CA GLU A 169 4.82 14.61 -11.37
C GLU A 169 6.09 15.45 -11.59
N LYS A 170 6.04 16.75 -11.28
CA LYS A 170 7.19 17.66 -11.44
C LYS A 170 8.43 17.22 -10.64
N ILE A 171 8.24 16.67 -9.46
CA ILE A 171 9.36 16.18 -8.64
C ILE A 171 9.97 14.95 -9.30
N ILE A 172 9.16 14.00 -9.76
CA ILE A 172 9.65 12.79 -10.43
C ILE A 172 10.29 13.13 -11.77
N GLU A 173 9.70 14.04 -12.57
CA GLU A 173 10.31 14.55 -13.79
C GLU A 173 11.71 15.14 -13.55
N GLN A 174 11.86 15.95 -12.49
CA GLN A 174 13.14 16.52 -12.13
C GLN A 174 14.18 15.44 -11.76
N ILE A 175 13.78 14.43 -10.97
CA ILE A 175 14.66 13.31 -10.60
C ILE A 175 15.07 12.52 -11.84
N PHE A 176 14.13 12.24 -12.74
CA PHE A 176 14.37 11.49 -13.96
C PHE A 176 15.29 12.26 -14.92
N ALA A 177 15.03 13.55 -15.12
CA ALA A 177 15.86 14.40 -15.96
C ALA A 177 17.32 14.49 -15.46
N GLN A 178 17.53 14.63 -14.15
CA GLN A 178 18.86 14.67 -13.55
C GLN A 178 19.65 13.36 -13.70
N ASN A 179 18.97 12.24 -13.90
CA ASN A 179 19.55 10.91 -14.02
C ASN A 179 19.48 10.32 -15.43
N ASN A 180 19.08 11.11 -16.45
CA ASN A 180 18.88 10.68 -17.83
C ASN A 180 17.99 9.44 -17.93
N ILE A 181 16.80 9.49 -17.31
CA ILE A 181 15.82 8.42 -17.30
C ILE A 181 14.67 8.81 -18.20
N GLU A 182 14.46 8.02 -19.25
CA GLU A 182 13.37 8.17 -20.22
C GLU A 182 12.26 7.16 -19.91
N LEU A 183 11.53 7.39 -18.83
CA LEU A 183 10.37 6.59 -18.43
C LEU A 183 9.15 7.52 -18.40
N PRO A 184 8.10 7.25 -19.21
CA PRO A 184 6.90 8.09 -19.23
C PRO A 184 6.25 8.16 -17.85
N ILE A 185 5.76 9.33 -17.47
CA ILE A 185 5.05 9.53 -16.20
C ILE A 185 3.56 9.65 -16.50
N ARG A 186 2.75 8.86 -15.81
CA ARG A 186 1.29 8.91 -15.87
C ARG A 186 0.73 9.29 -14.51
N LYS A 187 -0.18 10.22 -14.49
CA LYS A 187 -0.89 10.67 -13.30
C LYS A 187 -2.17 9.88 -13.09
N VAL A 188 -2.40 9.45 -11.86
CA VAL A 188 -3.60 8.72 -11.46
C VAL A 188 -4.19 9.34 -10.20
N LEU A 189 -5.46 9.73 -10.27
CA LEU A 189 -6.23 10.11 -9.10
C LEU A 189 -7.11 8.94 -8.70
N LEU A 190 -6.86 8.38 -7.51
CA LEU A 190 -7.42 7.10 -7.08
C LEU A 190 -8.34 7.26 -5.86
N THR A 191 -9.53 6.66 -5.91
CA THR A 191 -10.36 6.38 -4.74
C THR A 191 -11.05 5.03 -4.89
N ARG A 192 -10.87 4.14 -3.90
CA ARG A 192 -11.50 2.80 -3.92
C ARG A 192 -12.96 2.82 -3.46
N ASN A 193 -13.28 3.70 -2.53
CA ASN A 193 -14.54 3.74 -1.82
C ASN A 193 -15.46 4.87 -2.26
N GLY A 194 -14.94 5.82 -3.02
CA GLY A 194 -15.64 7.03 -3.45
C GLY A 194 -15.86 7.11 -4.97
N TYR A 195 -16.40 8.22 -5.37
CA TYR A 195 -16.69 8.56 -6.77
C TYR A 195 -16.05 9.89 -7.11
N ILE A 196 -15.57 10.01 -8.35
CA ILE A 196 -14.99 11.25 -8.88
C ILE A 196 -15.93 11.79 -9.96
N ASP A 197 -16.47 12.98 -9.72
CA ASP A 197 -17.26 13.74 -10.68
C ASP A 197 -16.41 14.88 -11.25
N TYR A 198 -15.85 14.62 -12.40
CA TYR A 198 -15.01 15.58 -13.13
C TYR A 198 -15.67 15.91 -14.47
N PRO A 199 -16.06 17.17 -14.72
CA PRO A 199 -16.67 17.56 -15.97
C PRO A 199 -15.63 17.58 -17.11
N GLY A 200 -15.69 16.57 -17.96
CA GLY A 200 -14.83 16.45 -19.13
C GLY A 200 -13.71 15.42 -19.02
N THR A 201 -12.79 15.47 -19.96
CA THR A 201 -11.58 14.64 -20.01
C THR A 201 -10.36 15.52 -19.79
N MET A 202 -9.46 15.10 -18.89
CA MET A 202 -8.19 15.77 -18.69
C MET A 202 -7.06 14.93 -19.29
N TYR A 203 -6.36 15.51 -20.26
CA TYR A 203 -5.23 14.81 -20.88
C TYR A 203 -4.12 14.51 -19.88
N GLY A 204 -3.59 13.29 -19.92
CA GLY A 204 -2.48 12.86 -19.06
C GLY A 204 -2.86 12.50 -17.63
N ILE A 205 -4.15 12.52 -17.23
CA ILE A 205 -4.63 12.10 -15.92
C ILE A 205 -5.68 11.01 -16.06
N SER A 206 -5.50 9.92 -15.31
CA SER A 206 -6.47 8.85 -15.18
C SER A 206 -7.26 9.01 -13.89
N PHE A 207 -8.57 9.09 -13.97
CA PHE A 207 -9.48 9.09 -12.82
C PHE A 207 -9.96 7.67 -12.56
N VAL A 208 -9.53 7.10 -11.45
CA VAL A 208 -9.86 5.73 -11.03
C VAL A 208 -10.68 5.81 -9.76
N ASP A 209 -11.99 5.72 -9.90
CA ASP A 209 -12.92 5.69 -8.78
C ASP A 209 -13.41 4.25 -8.48
N LYS A 210 -14.30 4.11 -7.52
CA LYS A 210 -14.87 2.82 -7.10
C LYS A 210 -15.36 1.95 -8.26
N ARG A 211 -15.86 2.55 -9.34
CA ARG A 211 -16.40 1.85 -10.52
C ARG A 211 -15.30 1.29 -11.40
N LYS A 212 -14.19 2.03 -11.53
CA LYS A 212 -13.06 1.72 -12.42
C LYS A 212 -11.93 0.98 -11.72
N PHE A 213 -11.88 1.01 -10.39
CA PHE A 213 -10.79 0.42 -9.63
C PHE A 213 -10.58 -1.09 -9.90
N PRO A 214 -11.62 -1.95 -9.96
CA PRO A 214 -11.42 -3.36 -10.25
C PRO A 214 -10.82 -3.61 -11.65
N GLU A 215 -11.30 -2.88 -12.65
CA GLU A 215 -10.79 -2.98 -14.02
C GLU A 215 -9.35 -2.48 -14.12
N TRP A 216 -9.04 -1.36 -13.48
CA TRP A 216 -7.69 -0.80 -13.43
C TRP A 216 -6.69 -1.73 -12.74
N MET A 217 -7.05 -2.33 -11.60
CA MET A 217 -6.21 -3.32 -10.92
C MET A 217 -6.01 -4.57 -11.78
N ASN A 218 -7.07 -5.04 -12.45
CA ASN A 218 -6.98 -6.18 -13.35
C ASN A 218 -6.07 -5.89 -14.56
N TYR A 219 -6.14 -4.69 -15.12
CA TYR A 219 -5.21 -4.25 -16.17
C TYR A 219 -3.76 -4.30 -15.70
N LEU A 220 -3.45 -3.74 -14.52
CA LEU A 220 -2.10 -3.77 -13.96
C LEU A 220 -1.61 -5.20 -13.68
N LYS A 221 -2.47 -6.05 -13.14
CA LYS A 221 -2.17 -7.45 -12.85
C LYS A 221 -1.76 -8.25 -14.10
N HIS A 222 -2.41 -8.00 -15.23
CA HIS A 222 -2.20 -8.76 -16.48
C HIS A 222 -1.25 -8.08 -17.45
N SER A 223 -0.70 -6.92 -17.09
CA SER A 223 0.30 -6.24 -17.91
C SER A 223 1.66 -6.93 -17.77
N VAL A 224 1.84 -8.01 -18.53
CA VAL A 224 3.06 -8.83 -18.50
C VAL A 224 4.12 -8.19 -19.39
N SER A 225 5.15 -7.68 -18.80
CA SER A 225 6.34 -7.19 -19.50
C SER A 225 7.57 -7.47 -18.62
N PRO A 226 8.70 -7.90 -19.17
CA PRO A 226 9.90 -8.11 -18.36
C PRO A 226 10.38 -6.78 -17.77
N MET A 227 11.09 -6.86 -16.63
CA MET A 227 11.73 -5.71 -16.01
C MET A 227 12.70 -5.04 -16.99
N LYS A 228 12.65 -3.71 -17.05
CA LYS A 228 13.47 -2.92 -17.98
C LYS A 228 14.54 -2.11 -17.25
N HIS A 229 15.64 -1.87 -17.93
CA HIS A 229 16.77 -1.11 -17.40
C HIS A 229 16.37 0.29 -16.92
N MET A 230 15.53 1.01 -17.67
CA MET A 230 15.07 2.36 -17.29
C MET A 230 14.18 2.33 -16.04
N GLN A 231 13.41 1.28 -15.83
CA GLN A 231 12.64 1.08 -14.59
C GLN A 231 13.56 0.92 -13.37
N ILE A 232 14.61 0.10 -13.47
CA ILE A 232 15.59 -0.11 -12.39
C ILE A 232 16.33 1.20 -12.10
N ARG A 233 16.79 1.90 -13.13
CA ARG A 233 17.44 3.21 -12.97
C ARG A 233 16.51 4.24 -12.32
N GLY A 234 15.24 4.24 -12.71
CA GLY A 234 14.21 5.09 -12.10
C GLY A 234 14.03 4.82 -10.62
N ALA A 235 13.93 3.54 -10.26
CA ALA A 235 13.84 3.13 -8.85
C ALA A 235 15.07 3.56 -8.06
N GLN A 236 16.27 3.33 -8.58
CA GLN A 236 17.51 3.71 -7.92
C GLN A 236 17.61 5.23 -7.74
N ALA A 237 17.22 6.02 -8.75
CA ALA A 237 17.22 7.48 -8.66
C ALA A 237 16.26 7.98 -7.58
N ILE A 238 15.05 7.38 -7.48
CA ILE A 238 14.11 7.71 -6.41
C ILE A 238 14.67 7.30 -5.06
N LEU A 239 15.19 6.06 -4.90
CA LEU A 239 15.78 5.56 -3.65
C LEU A 239 16.91 6.46 -3.14
N ASN A 240 17.75 6.99 -4.02
CA ASN A 240 18.84 7.91 -3.65
C ASN A 240 18.33 9.25 -3.08
N THR A 241 17.06 9.58 -3.30
CA THR A 241 16.43 10.79 -2.78
C THR A 241 15.49 10.54 -1.58
N VAL A 242 15.17 9.28 -1.31
CA VAL A 242 14.30 8.91 -0.17
C VAL A 242 15.02 9.16 1.15
N GLN A 243 14.29 9.73 2.10
CA GLN A 243 14.75 9.81 3.47
C GLN A 243 14.53 8.46 4.14
N THR A 244 15.61 7.82 4.56
CA THR A 244 15.56 6.60 5.36
C THR A 244 15.90 6.89 6.81
N THR A 245 15.24 6.18 7.73
CA THR A 245 15.58 6.16 9.14
C THR A 245 15.88 4.71 9.51
N SER A 246 17.14 4.33 9.41
CA SER A 246 17.61 2.99 9.78
C SER A 246 18.61 3.10 10.91
N PHE A 247 18.66 2.07 11.75
CA PHE A 247 19.64 1.88 12.80
C PHE A 247 20.66 0.84 12.32
N HIS A 248 21.93 1.14 12.51
CA HIS A 248 22.99 0.15 12.26
C HIS A 248 22.88 -0.96 13.31
N ARG A 249 22.98 -2.20 12.89
CA ARG A 249 23.12 -3.32 13.82
C ARG A 249 24.60 -3.42 14.19
N ASP A 250 24.89 -3.45 15.47
CA ASP A 250 26.22 -3.83 15.94
C ASP A 250 26.36 -5.33 15.68
N ILE A 251 27.00 -5.66 14.56
CA ILE A 251 27.37 -7.04 14.24
C ILE A 251 28.69 -7.30 15.00
N TRP A 252 28.60 -8.08 16.05
CA TRP A 252 29.74 -8.61 16.79
C TRP A 252 30.46 -9.70 16.00
#